data_e9d0593addc0dca7cbcee02898025c54
#
_entry.id   e9d0593addc0dca7cbcee02898025c54
#
_cell.length_a   1.000
_cell.length_b   1.000
_cell.length_c   1.000
_cell.angle_alpha   90.00
_cell.angle_beta   90.00
_cell.angle_gamma   90.00
#
_symmetry.space_group_name_H-M   'P 1'
#
loop_
_entity.id
_entity.type
_entity.pdbx_description
1 polymer ?
#
loop_
_entity_poly.entity_id
_entity_poly.type
_entity_poly.pdbx_seq_one_letter_code
_entity_poly.pdbx_strand_id
1 'polypeptide(L)'
;MNIIDSHIHICRCINGFGNSGEMQAIGGGYASYADGTIFQMIPECLGEYDVTPEAVLKVMDEAGVSKAVMLQGNFLGPQNLYTYEAAKKYPDRLAAAATYDPFCRNVDSIRKHLFEDLGIKIVKFEVSTGSGLMSYHPTIPLDGDVIEEMLSYAEMHNNTVVFDIGRYPAECWQPEALARAIKRHPDTQFVVCH
;
A
#
# COMPACT_ATOMS: atom_id res chain seq x y z
N MET A 1 -20.56 11.72 14.66
CA MET A 1 -19.15 11.36 14.91
C MET A 1 -18.50 11.12 13.56
N ASN A 2 -17.40 11.77 13.25
CA ASN A 2 -16.71 11.49 11.97
C ASN A 2 -15.77 10.29 12.18
N ILE A 3 -16.11 9.17 11.55
CA ILE A 3 -15.26 7.97 11.56
C ILE A 3 -14.42 7.99 10.27
N ILE A 4 -13.12 7.81 10.40
CA ILE A 4 -12.19 7.71 9.29
C ILE A 4 -11.56 6.32 9.33
N ASP A 5 -11.70 5.57 8.25
CA ASP A 5 -10.98 4.31 8.06
C ASP A 5 -9.61 4.63 7.42
N SER A 6 -8.55 4.34 8.14
CA SER A 6 -7.18 4.66 7.67
C SER A 6 -6.55 3.56 6.82
N HIS A 7 -7.25 2.45 6.54
CA HIS A 7 -6.67 1.32 5.85
C HIS A 7 -7.69 0.53 5.02
N ILE A 8 -7.98 1.04 3.84
CA ILE A 8 -8.78 0.30 2.86
C ILE A 8 -7.96 0.04 1.58
N HIS A 9 -8.45 -0.86 0.75
CA HIS A 9 -7.89 -1.14 -0.56
C HIS A 9 -8.98 -1.07 -1.63
N ILE A 10 -8.61 -0.52 -2.80
CA ILE A 10 -9.34 -0.69 -4.05
C ILE A 10 -8.39 -1.24 -5.10
N CYS A 11 -8.89 -2.01 -6.04
CA CYS A 11 -8.08 -2.50 -7.16
C CYS A 11 -8.92 -2.64 -8.42
N ARG A 12 -8.34 -2.29 -9.55
CA ARG A 12 -8.96 -2.49 -10.86
C ARG A 12 -8.83 -3.94 -11.34
N CYS A 13 -7.76 -4.58 -10.94
CA CYS A 13 -7.48 -6.00 -11.13
C CYS A 13 -6.46 -6.45 -10.10
N ILE A 14 -6.49 -7.72 -9.74
CA ILE A 14 -5.47 -8.33 -8.89
C ILE A 14 -4.36 -8.85 -9.81
N ASN A 15 -3.16 -8.26 -9.71
CA ASN A 15 -1.99 -8.62 -10.52
C ASN A 15 -0.68 -8.38 -9.76
N GLY A 16 -0.69 -8.64 -8.47
CA GLY A 16 0.48 -8.45 -7.63
C GLY A 16 1.44 -9.62 -7.61
N PHE A 17 2.39 -9.55 -6.70
CA PHE A 17 3.43 -10.55 -6.48
C PHE A 17 3.59 -10.81 -4.99
N GLY A 18 4.01 -12.03 -4.68
CA GLY A 18 4.39 -12.46 -3.35
C GLY A 18 5.47 -13.54 -3.41
N ASN A 19 5.78 -14.16 -2.27
CA ASN A 19 6.75 -15.26 -2.19
C ASN A 19 6.30 -16.54 -2.91
N SER A 20 5.03 -16.61 -3.33
CA SER A 20 4.46 -17.69 -4.14
C SER A 20 4.33 -17.33 -5.62
N GLY A 21 4.98 -16.25 -6.06
CA GLY A 21 4.99 -15.75 -7.44
C GLY A 21 3.92 -14.70 -7.70
N GLU A 22 3.58 -14.53 -8.98
CA GLU A 22 2.51 -13.64 -9.39
C GLU A 22 1.15 -14.11 -8.88
N MET A 23 0.26 -13.16 -8.66
CA MET A 23 -1.11 -13.41 -8.23
C MET A 23 -2.09 -12.93 -9.29
N GLN A 24 -3.11 -13.74 -9.56
CA GLN A 24 -4.14 -13.46 -10.53
C GLN A 24 -5.53 -13.73 -9.96
N ALA A 25 -6.47 -12.84 -10.23
CA ALA A 25 -7.89 -13.09 -9.94
C ALA A 25 -8.45 -14.21 -10.83
N ILE A 26 -9.22 -15.12 -10.24
CA ILE A 26 -9.82 -16.27 -10.93
C ILE A 26 -11.36 -16.24 -10.90
N GLY A 27 -11.96 -15.19 -10.32
CA GLY A 27 -13.41 -14.99 -10.20
C GLY A 27 -13.95 -15.33 -8.82
N GLY A 28 -15.18 -14.88 -8.54
CA GLY A 28 -15.84 -15.10 -7.25
C GLY A 28 -15.11 -14.51 -6.05
N GLY A 29 -14.25 -13.50 -6.26
CA GLY A 29 -13.40 -12.92 -5.22
C GLY A 29 -12.15 -13.75 -4.90
N TYR A 30 -11.89 -14.84 -5.61
CA TYR A 30 -10.71 -15.67 -5.40
C TYR A 30 -9.53 -15.25 -6.27
N ALA A 31 -8.34 -15.48 -5.73
CA ALA A 31 -7.07 -15.33 -6.44
C ALA A 31 -6.25 -16.61 -6.36
N SER A 32 -5.38 -16.81 -7.35
CA SER A 32 -4.40 -17.89 -7.40
C SER A 32 -3.00 -17.32 -7.51
N TYR A 33 -2.08 -17.87 -6.74
CA TYR A 33 -0.64 -17.66 -6.93
C TYR A 33 -0.08 -18.61 -8.01
N ALA A 34 1.10 -18.28 -8.53
CA ALA A 34 1.83 -19.09 -9.51
C ALA A 34 2.17 -20.50 -9.00
N ASP A 35 2.31 -20.69 -7.69
CA ASP A 35 2.50 -22.01 -7.07
C ASP A 35 1.20 -22.85 -6.98
N GLY A 36 0.07 -22.31 -7.44
CA GLY A 36 -1.23 -22.96 -7.42
C GLY A 36 -2.04 -22.76 -6.14
N THR A 37 -1.54 -22.03 -5.16
CA THR A 37 -2.29 -21.68 -3.95
C THR A 37 -3.47 -20.80 -4.28
N ILE A 38 -4.68 -21.20 -3.90
CA ILE A 38 -5.94 -20.47 -4.11
C ILE A 38 -6.46 -20.01 -2.76
N PHE A 39 -6.94 -18.76 -2.70
CA PHE A 39 -7.57 -18.20 -1.50
C PHE A 39 -8.58 -17.11 -1.86
N GLN A 40 -9.53 -16.86 -0.97
CA GLN A 40 -10.45 -15.75 -1.12
C GLN A 40 -9.73 -14.44 -0.80
N MET A 41 -9.62 -13.57 -1.80
CA MET A 41 -8.93 -12.28 -1.71
C MET A 41 -9.90 -11.12 -1.53
N ILE A 42 -11.01 -11.13 -2.25
CA ILE A 42 -12.03 -10.09 -2.23
C ILE A 42 -13.27 -10.65 -1.50
N PRO A 43 -13.77 -9.97 -0.47
CA PRO A 43 -15.07 -10.33 0.12
C PRO A 43 -16.19 -10.24 -0.93
N GLU A 44 -17.14 -11.17 -0.90
CA GLU A 44 -18.24 -11.26 -1.88
C GLU A 44 -19.02 -9.93 -2.07
N CYS A 45 -19.15 -9.14 -1.00
CA CYS A 45 -19.84 -7.85 -1.05
C CYS A 45 -19.08 -6.74 -1.80
N LEU A 46 -17.78 -6.93 -2.10
CA LEU A 46 -16.92 -5.91 -2.71
C LEU A 46 -16.65 -6.14 -4.20
N GLY A 47 -16.74 -7.38 -4.70
CA GLY A 47 -16.53 -7.69 -6.11
C GLY A 47 -16.00 -9.09 -6.39
N GLU A 48 -15.88 -9.43 -7.67
CA GLU A 48 -15.41 -10.75 -8.12
C GLU A 48 -13.94 -10.74 -8.60
N TYR A 49 -13.55 -9.70 -9.33
CA TYR A 49 -12.22 -9.55 -9.94
C TYR A 49 -11.55 -8.23 -9.55
N ASP A 50 -12.34 -7.26 -9.15
CA ASP A 50 -11.94 -5.91 -8.80
C ASP A 50 -12.62 -5.47 -7.50
N VAL A 51 -12.12 -4.38 -6.92
CA VAL A 51 -12.77 -3.65 -5.83
C VAL A 51 -12.92 -2.21 -6.27
N THR A 52 -14.14 -1.83 -6.62
CA THR A 52 -14.41 -0.47 -7.11
C THR A 52 -14.55 0.53 -5.97
N PRO A 53 -14.25 1.83 -6.20
CA PRO A 53 -14.52 2.88 -5.22
C PRO A 53 -16.00 2.91 -4.78
N GLU A 54 -16.93 2.68 -5.71
CA GLU A 54 -18.37 2.68 -5.45
C GLU A 54 -18.78 1.53 -4.52
N ALA A 55 -18.21 0.33 -4.69
CA ALA A 55 -18.46 -0.80 -3.80
C ALA A 55 -17.99 -0.50 -2.37
N VAL A 56 -16.80 0.09 -2.23
CA VAL A 56 -16.26 0.49 -0.93
C VAL A 56 -17.09 1.61 -0.29
N LEU A 57 -17.46 2.64 -1.05
CA LEU A 57 -18.29 3.74 -0.55
C LEU A 57 -19.64 3.25 -0.03
N LYS A 58 -20.25 2.26 -0.70
CA LYS A 58 -21.48 1.63 -0.20
C LYS A 58 -21.28 0.98 1.17
N VAL A 59 -20.23 0.20 1.34
CA VAL A 59 -19.91 -0.44 2.63
C VAL A 59 -19.59 0.61 3.70
N MET A 60 -18.86 1.67 3.35
CA MET A 60 -18.58 2.80 4.25
C MET A 60 -19.87 3.47 4.71
N ASP A 61 -20.83 3.70 3.82
CA ASP A 61 -22.12 4.34 4.15
C ASP A 61 -22.94 3.45 5.10
N GLU A 62 -22.98 2.14 4.85
CA GLU A 62 -23.64 1.16 5.72
C GLU A 62 -23.00 1.08 7.11
N ALA A 63 -21.66 1.24 7.19
CA ALA A 63 -20.89 1.23 8.43
C ALA A 63 -20.83 2.60 9.14
N GLY A 64 -21.35 3.67 8.55
CA GLY A 64 -21.24 5.04 9.07
C GLY A 64 -19.82 5.63 9.00
N VAL A 65 -18.97 5.13 8.10
CA VAL A 65 -17.61 5.63 7.88
C VAL A 65 -17.66 6.83 6.94
N SER A 66 -17.15 7.97 7.42
CA SER A 66 -17.23 9.25 6.69
C SER A 66 -16.17 9.36 5.60
N LYS A 67 -14.94 8.92 5.89
CA LYS A 67 -13.78 9.04 5.01
C LYS A 67 -12.91 7.79 5.10
N ALA A 68 -12.12 7.56 4.04
CA ALA A 68 -11.13 6.48 4.08
C ALA A 68 -9.83 6.83 3.35
N VAL A 69 -8.74 6.18 3.76
CA VAL A 69 -7.44 6.24 3.08
C VAL A 69 -7.24 4.93 2.29
N MET A 70 -7.10 5.06 0.99
CA MET A 70 -6.86 3.93 0.09
C MET A 70 -5.36 3.63 0.05
N LEU A 71 -4.93 2.68 0.87
CA LEU A 71 -3.54 2.25 0.92
C LEU A 71 -3.21 1.31 -0.25
N GLN A 72 -1.95 1.31 -0.64
CA GLN A 72 -1.42 0.37 -1.62
C GLN A 72 -1.05 -0.95 -0.95
N GLY A 73 -1.21 -2.05 -1.69
CA GLY A 73 -0.71 -3.35 -1.29
C GLY A 73 -0.10 -4.01 -2.52
N ASN A 74 1.18 -4.34 -2.47
CA ASN A 74 1.88 -4.87 -3.65
C ASN A 74 1.33 -6.24 -4.09
N PHE A 75 0.71 -6.98 -3.19
CA PHE A 75 0.01 -8.22 -3.51
C PHE A 75 -1.23 -8.01 -4.41
N LEU A 76 -1.85 -6.82 -4.39
CA LEU A 76 -2.88 -6.43 -5.37
C LEU A 76 -2.28 -5.94 -6.69
N GLY A 77 -0.97 -5.66 -6.69
CA GLY A 77 -0.30 -4.85 -7.70
C GLY A 77 -0.45 -3.36 -7.41
N PRO A 78 0.54 -2.52 -7.80
CA PRO A 78 0.44 -1.08 -7.62
C PRO A 78 -0.79 -0.51 -8.32
N GLN A 79 -1.66 0.14 -7.56
CA GLN A 79 -2.91 0.73 -8.02
C GLN A 79 -2.87 2.27 -7.96
N ASN A 80 -1.67 2.86 -8.02
CA ASN A 80 -1.44 4.30 -7.78
C ASN A 80 -2.39 5.22 -8.57
N LEU A 81 -2.48 5.01 -9.86
CA LEU A 81 -3.32 5.86 -10.72
C LEU A 81 -4.81 5.60 -10.49
N TYR A 82 -5.19 4.38 -10.20
CA TYR A 82 -6.58 4.03 -9.91
C TYR A 82 -7.05 4.66 -8.60
N THR A 83 -6.23 4.60 -7.54
CA THR A 83 -6.56 5.27 -6.27
C THR A 83 -6.55 6.80 -6.40
N TYR A 84 -5.63 7.35 -7.19
CA TYR A 84 -5.60 8.78 -7.48
C TYR A 84 -6.88 9.25 -8.19
N GLU A 85 -7.32 8.56 -9.24
CA GLU A 85 -8.56 8.90 -9.94
C GLU A 85 -9.80 8.74 -9.04
N ALA A 86 -9.82 7.74 -8.17
CA ALA A 86 -10.87 7.57 -7.18
C ALA A 86 -10.91 8.74 -6.18
N ALA A 87 -9.75 9.17 -5.67
CA ALA A 87 -9.66 10.33 -4.77
C ALA A 87 -10.09 11.63 -5.47
N LYS A 88 -9.75 11.82 -6.75
CA LYS A 88 -10.24 12.96 -7.55
C LYS A 88 -11.75 12.95 -7.72
N LYS A 89 -12.33 11.76 -7.93
CA LYS A 89 -13.78 11.60 -8.11
C LYS A 89 -14.55 11.81 -6.82
N TYR A 90 -13.98 11.42 -5.68
CA TYR A 90 -14.61 11.47 -4.37
C TYR A 90 -13.74 12.20 -3.33
N PRO A 91 -13.37 13.47 -3.55
CA PRO A 91 -12.35 14.18 -2.74
C PRO A 91 -12.75 14.38 -1.28
N ASP A 92 -14.05 14.41 -0.97
CA ASP A 92 -14.55 14.54 0.40
C ASP A 92 -14.61 13.22 1.17
N ARG A 93 -14.42 12.10 0.47
CA ARG A 93 -14.59 10.74 1.00
C ARG A 93 -13.30 9.91 1.00
N LEU A 94 -12.49 10.04 -0.04
CA LEU A 94 -11.37 9.14 -0.29
C LEU A 94 -10.06 9.92 -0.44
N ALA A 95 -9.01 9.43 0.23
CA ALA A 95 -7.64 9.90 0.06
C ALA A 95 -6.76 8.79 -0.55
N ALA A 96 -5.93 9.15 -1.52
CA ALA A 96 -5.02 8.20 -2.16
C ALA A 96 -3.68 8.13 -1.44
N ALA A 97 -3.20 6.92 -1.20
CA ALA A 97 -1.79 6.64 -0.95
C ALA A 97 -1.15 6.07 -2.22
N ALA A 98 0.14 6.29 -2.39
CA ALA A 98 0.95 5.69 -3.44
C ALA A 98 1.96 4.69 -2.89
N THR A 99 2.54 3.91 -3.76
CA THR A 99 3.73 3.07 -3.50
C THR A 99 4.64 3.08 -4.71
N TYR A 100 5.88 2.73 -4.52
CA TYR A 100 6.83 2.50 -5.62
C TYR A 100 7.89 1.49 -5.19
N ASP A 101 8.49 0.83 -6.16
CA ASP A 101 9.64 -0.05 -5.95
C ASP A 101 10.93 0.78 -5.94
N PRO A 102 11.67 0.86 -4.82
CA PRO A 102 12.91 1.63 -4.74
C PRO A 102 14.03 1.06 -5.63
N PHE A 103 13.92 -0.19 -6.06
CA PHE A 103 14.89 -0.84 -6.93
C PHE A 103 14.58 -0.69 -8.42
N CYS A 104 13.49 -0.02 -8.79
CA CYS A 104 13.16 0.14 -10.20
C CYS A 104 14.11 1.15 -10.86
N ARG A 105 14.40 0.91 -12.14
CA ARG A 105 15.40 1.67 -12.92
C ARG A 105 15.11 3.17 -12.99
N ASN A 106 13.84 3.55 -13.01
CA ASN A 106 13.42 4.95 -13.20
C ASN A 106 12.70 5.49 -11.95
N VAL A 107 13.17 5.12 -10.76
CA VAL A 107 12.53 5.46 -9.48
C VAL A 107 12.30 6.95 -9.31
N ASP A 108 13.25 7.80 -9.70
CA ASP A 108 13.12 9.26 -9.59
C ASP A 108 11.96 9.82 -10.43
N SER A 109 11.80 9.32 -11.66
CA SER A 109 10.70 9.74 -12.52
C SER A 109 9.34 9.29 -11.96
N ILE A 110 9.30 8.10 -11.34
CA ILE A 110 8.07 7.58 -10.71
C ILE A 110 7.72 8.42 -9.47
N ARG A 111 8.70 8.65 -8.58
CA ARG A 111 8.51 9.49 -7.37
C ARG A 111 8.05 10.89 -7.74
N LYS A 112 8.75 11.53 -8.71
CA LYS A 112 8.36 12.84 -9.21
C LYS A 112 6.91 12.86 -9.69
N HIS A 113 6.51 11.91 -10.54
CA HIS A 113 5.15 11.86 -11.04
C HIS A 113 4.13 11.69 -9.92
N LEU A 114 4.32 10.71 -9.03
CA LEU A 114 3.36 10.41 -7.97
C LEU A 114 3.22 11.56 -6.94
N PHE A 115 4.32 12.12 -6.48
CA PHE A 115 4.33 13.01 -5.32
C PHE A 115 4.39 14.50 -5.69
N GLU A 116 5.00 14.86 -6.84
CA GLU A 116 5.07 16.24 -7.30
C GLU A 116 3.96 16.54 -8.33
N ASP A 117 3.88 15.78 -9.43
CA ASP A 117 2.94 16.09 -10.51
C ASP A 117 1.49 15.77 -10.11
N LEU A 118 1.24 14.61 -9.46
CA LEU A 118 -0.08 14.21 -8.98
C LEU A 118 -0.39 14.73 -7.58
N GLY A 119 0.63 15.11 -6.80
CA GLY A 119 0.48 15.69 -5.47
C GLY A 119 -0.02 14.72 -4.39
N ILE A 120 0.18 13.40 -4.55
CA ILE A 120 -0.17 12.41 -3.54
C ILE A 120 0.71 12.66 -2.30
N LYS A 121 0.11 12.64 -1.11
CA LYS A 121 0.79 12.99 0.15
C LYS A 121 1.00 11.82 1.11
N ILE A 122 0.59 10.63 0.73
CA ILE A 122 0.74 9.42 1.55
C ILE A 122 1.48 8.39 0.71
N VAL A 123 2.54 7.82 1.25
CA VAL A 123 3.27 6.71 0.64
C VAL A 123 3.23 5.49 1.55
N LYS A 124 2.86 4.32 1.01
CA LYS A 124 2.91 3.06 1.76
C LYS A 124 4.02 2.17 1.22
N PHE A 125 4.82 1.63 2.13
CA PHE A 125 5.80 0.60 1.84
C PHE A 125 5.40 -0.72 2.50
N GLU A 126 5.17 -1.70 1.66
CA GLU A 126 4.97 -3.09 2.06
C GLU A 126 6.35 -3.74 2.20
N VAL A 127 6.82 -3.90 3.43
CA VAL A 127 8.13 -4.50 3.70
C VAL A 127 8.01 -5.89 4.34
N SER A 128 6.80 -6.41 4.41
CA SER A 128 6.50 -7.75 4.89
C SER A 128 7.07 -8.83 3.96
N THR A 129 7.34 -10.03 4.47
CA THR A 129 7.89 -11.14 3.68
C THR A 129 6.84 -12.07 3.09
N GLY A 130 5.57 -11.83 3.34
CA GLY A 130 4.49 -12.73 2.90
C GLY A 130 3.89 -12.35 1.56
N SER A 131 3.68 -11.07 1.32
CA SER A 131 2.81 -10.62 0.24
C SER A 131 3.08 -9.17 -0.14
N GLY A 132 4.29 -8.81 -0.45
CA GLY A 132 4.57 -7.45 -0.83
C GLY A 132 5.93 -7.27 -1.46
N LEU A 133 6.38 -6.02 -1.55
CA LEU A 133 7.63 -5.63 -2.19
C LEU A 133 8.82 -6.46 -1.68
N MET A 134 8.94 -6.63 -0.36
CA MET A 134 10.09 -7.33 0.23
C MET A 134 9.99 -8.85 0.10
N SER A 135 8.85 -9.44 -0.18
CA SER A 135 8.80 -10.86 -0.56
C SER A 135 9.21 -11.09 -2.01
N TYR A 136 9.18 -10.03 -2.82
CA TYR A 136 9.67 -10.03 -4.19
C TYR A 136 11.17 -9.69 -4.28
N HIS A 137 11.67 -8.94 -3.30
CA HIS A 137 13.07 -8.61 -3.11
C HIS A 137 13.62 -9.28 -1.84
N PRO A 138 14.95 -9.43 -1.71
CA PRO A 138 15.56 -9.84 -0.44
C PRO A 138 15.16 -8.89 0.70
N THR A 139 15.05 -9.44 1.91
CA THR A 139 14.85 -8.61 3.10
C THR A 139 16.00 -7.64 3.28
N ILE A 140 15.67 -6.37 3.51
CA ILE A 140 16.65 -5.30 3.74
C ILE A 140 16.52 -4.77 5.17
N PRO A 141 17.62 -4.22 5.75
CA PRO A 141 17.55 -3.53 7.03
C PRO A 141 16.64 -2.30 6.93
N LEU A 142 15.67 -2.18 7.85
CA LEU A 142 14.75 -1.03 7.85
C LEU A 142 15.40 0.29 8.33
N ASP A 143 16.62 0.23 8.86
CA ASP A 143 17.45 1.40 9.16
C ASP A 143 18.67 1.54 8.21
N GLY A 144 18.66 0.80 7.09
CA GLY A 144 19.71 0.84 6.07
C GLY A 144 19.48 1.90 4.99
N ASP A 145 20.46 2.01 4.09
CA ASP A 145 20.56 3.11 3.11
C ASP A 145 19.35 3.22 2.18
N VAL A 146 18.76 2.09 1.75
CA VAL A 146 17.59 2.10 0.87
C VAL A 146 16.39 2.75 1.55
N ILE A 147 16.11 2.38 2.79
CA ILE A 147 15.02 2.98 3.57
C ILE A 147 15.34 4.44 3.90
N GLU A 148 16.58 4.77 4.23
CA GLU A 148 17.03 6.14 4.49
C GLU A 148 16.78 7.05 3.29
N GLU A 149 17.08 6.59 2.07
CA GLU A 149 16.79 7.35 0.84
C GLU A 149 15.29 7.55 0.65
N MET A 150 14.49 6.51 0.87
CA MET A 150 13.03 6.59 0.76
C MET A 150 12.44 7.59 1.77
N LEU A 151 12.92 7.57 3.01
CA LEU A 151 12.48 8.48 4.08
C LEU A 151 12.92 9.92 3.84
N SER A 152 14.16 10.12 3.42
CA SER A 152 14.67 11.45 3.06
C SER A 152 13.85 12.10 1.95
N TYR A 153 13.47 11.32 0.93
CA TYR A 153 12.60 11.81 -0.13
C TYR A 153 11.21 12.17 0.41
N ALA A 154 10.62 11.30 1.25
CA ALA A 154 9.31 11.54 1.84
C ALA A 154 9.30 12.80 2.73
N GLU A 155 10.33 12.99 3.54
CA GLU A 155 10.49 14.16 4.40
C GLU A 155 10.59 15.44 3.58
N MET A 156 11.44 15.47 2.54
CA MET A 156 11.59 16.61 1.63
C MET A 156 10.25 17.05 0.99
N HIS A 157 9.35 16.10 0.72
CA HIS A 157 8.06 16.36 0.09
C HIS A 157 6.88 16.45 1.07
N ASN A 158 7.15 16.42 2.38
CA ASN A 158 6.13 16.41 3.45
C ASN A 158 5.11 15.28 3.25
N ASN A 159 5.57 14.09 2.93
CA ASN A 159 4.72 12.93 2.78
C ASN A 159 4.56 12.19 4.11
N THR A 160 3.35 11.70 4.38
CA THR A 160 3.12 10.71 5.44
C THR A 160 3.58 9.34 4.97
N VAL A 161 4.40 8.66 5.77
CA VAL A 161 4.94 7.35 5.44
C VAL A 161 4.20 6.27 6.21
N VAL A 162 3.68 5.28 5.50
CA VAL A 162 3.00 4.11 6.06
C VAL A 162 3.87 2.88 5.83
N PHE A 163 4.26 2.19 6.91
CA PHE A 163 4.99 0.93 6.84
C PHE A 163 4.09 -0.24 7.23
N ASP A 164 4.12 -1.27 6.39
CA ASP A 164 3.62 -2.59 6.73
C ASP A 164 4.82 -3.51 6.96
N ILE A 165 5.10 -3.83 8.22
CA ILE A 165 6.27 -4.61 8.61
C ILE A 165 5.95 -6.09 8.88
N GLY A 166 4.70 -6.50 8.59
CA GLY A 166 4.27 -7.86 8.86
C GLY A 166 4.19 -8.18 10.35
N ARG A 167 4.50 -9.42 10.72
CA ARG A 167 4.35 -9.91 12.10
C ARG A 167 5.50 -10.81 12.54
N TYR A 168 5.73 -10.85 13.85
CA TYR A 168 6.66 -11.79 14.47
C TYR A 168 6.22 -13.25 14.20
N PRO A 169 7.15 -14.19 13.91
CA PRO A 169 8.62 -14.05 13.87
C PRO A 169 9.16 -13.89 12.43
N ALA A 170 8.44 -13.26 11.51
CA ALA A 170 8.91 -13.10 10.14
C ALA A 170 10.23 -12.30 10.08
N GLU A 171 11.07 -12.58 9.08
CA GLU A 171 12.37 -11.92 8.91
C GLU A 171 12.24 -10.39 8.72
N CYS A 172 11.13 -9.96 8.12
CA CYS A 172 10.81 -8.54 7.94
C CYS A 172 10.41 -7.81 9.23
N TRP A 173 10.12 -8.55 10.31
CA TRP A 173 9.76 -7.97 11.59
C TRP A 173 10.96 -7.32 12.26
N GLN A 174 11.20 -6.04 11.97
CA GLN A 174 12.35 -5.26 12.43
C GLN A 174 11.91 -3.97 13.16
N PRO A 175 11.07 -4.03 14.21
CA PRO A 175 10.53 -2.83 14.84
C PRO A 175 11.61 -1.92 15.43
N GLU A 176 12.71 -2.46 15.96
CA GLU A 176 13.81 -1.68 16.51
C GLU A 176 14.60 -0.95 15.43
N ALA A 177 14.83 -1.60 14.27
CA ALA A 177 15.48 -0.97 13.13
C ALA A 177 14.58 0.17 12.57
N LEU A 178 13.29 -0.10 12.40
CA LEU A 178 12.34 0.93 11.99
C LEU A 178 12.29 2.10 12.98
N ALA A 179 12.29 1.83 14.28
CA ALA A 179 12.31 2.88 15.31
C ALA A 179 13.59 3.74 15.24
N ARG A 180 14.74 3.17 14.85
CA ARG A 180 15.97 3.95 14.60
C ARG A 180 15.85 4.81 13.36
N ALA A 181 15.29 4.28 12.29
CA ALA A 181 15.04 5.05 11.05
C ALA A 181 14.11 6.24 11.31
N ILE A 182 12.96 6.00 11.95
CA ILE A 182 11.97 7.04 12.29
C ILE A 182 12.59 8.18 13.12
N LYS A 183 13.47 7.86 14.07
CA LYS A 183 14.14 8.87 14.90
C LYS A 183 15.06 9.82 14.13
N ARG A 184 15.53 9.43 12.94
CA ARG A 184 16.35 10.30 12.08
C ARG A 184 15.52 11.29 11.26
N HIS A 185 14.20 11.05 11.18
CA HIS A 185 13.26 11.86 10.40
C HIS A 185 12.14 12.45 11.29
N PRO A 186 12.46 13.32 12.25
CA PRO A 186 11.53 13.78 13.27
C PRO A 186 10.38 14.66 12.70
N ASP A 187 10.56 15.22 11.52
CA ASP A 187 9.57 16.07 10.86
C ASP A 187 8.60 15.29 9.96
N THR A 188 8.83 13.99 9.80
CA THR A 188 7.98 13.10 9.00
C THR A 188 6.91 12.42 9.87
N GLN A 189 5.68 12.36 9.35
CA GLN A 189 4.61 11.58 9.97
C GLN A 189 4.71 10.12 9.56
N PHE A 190 4.66 9.24 10.55
CA PHE A 190 4.73 7.79 10.35
C PHE A 190 3.47 7.08 10.83
N VAL A 191 3.08 6.06 10.08
CA VAL A 191 2.04 5.10 10.44
C VAL A 191 2.62 3.71 10.26
N VAL A 192 2.43 2.84 11.25
CA VAL A 192 2.84 1.43 11.17
C VAL A 192 1.58 0.59 11.16
N CYS A 193 1.44 -0.24 10.12
CA CYS A 193 0.35 -1.20 9.97
C CYS A 193 0.77 -2.56 10.51
N HIS A 194 -0.21 -3.26 11.16
CA HIS A 194 -0.14 -4.65 11.67
C HIS A 194 0.82 -4.91 12.80
#